data_da36140b89f43e8c3ecc4ad787ef8d80
#
_entry.id   da36140b89f43e8c3ecc4ad787ef8d80
#
_cell.length_a   1.000
_cell.length_b   1.000
_cell.length_c   1.000
_cell.angle_alpha   90.00
_cell.angle_beta   90.00
_cell.angle_gamma   90.00
#
_symmetry.space_group_name_H-M   'P 1'
#
loop_
_entity.id
_entity.type
_entity.pdbx_description
1 polymer ?
#
loop_
_entity_poly.entity_id
_entity_poly.type
_entity_poly.pdbx_seq_one_letter_code
_entity_poly.pdbx_strand_id
1 'polypeptide(L)'
;MNVKKIVVLALPLFLWACSSSPDKGTVSKSGEIEREWIEEGVTKHYVFARGIGAADQTLENKTQRMATSRNAAIVNAQYNMLSMIKGLKLEGGIMVEKALETDSALATTIDAVIKGAQVVRTEWTNDDGCVIVLRLSKDALKKAGLQITD
;
A
#
# COMPACT_ATOMS: atom_id res chain seq x y z
N MET A 1 64.06 1.89 40.04
CA MET A 1 63.06 0.85 39.92
C MET A 1 61.79 1.53 39.34
N ASN A 2 61.71 1.51 37.99
CA ASN A 2 60.72 2.31 37.25
C ASN A 2 59.53 1.44 36.83
N VAL A 3 58.41 1.65 37.44
CA VAL A 3 57.15 0.98 37.06
C VAL A 3 56.52 1.76 35.91
N LYS A 4 56.61 1.24 34.71
CA LYS A 4 55.91 1.79 33.52
C LYS A 4 54.41 1.52 33.65
N LYS A 5 53.60 2.60 33.78
CA LYS A 5 52.17 2.53 33.70
C LYS A 5 51.73 2.26 32.25
N ILE A 6 51.18 1.09 32.03
CA ILE A 6 50.54 0.74 30.76
C ILE A 6 49.13 1.36 30.80
N VAL A 7 48.93 2.39 30.00
CA VAL A 7 47.58 2.95 29.74
C VAL A 7 46.93 2.13 28.64
N VAL A 8 46.00 1.26 29.04
CA VAL A 8 45.14 0.54 28.08
C VAL A 8 44.06 1.49 27.60
N LEU A 9 44.20 1.95 26.36
CA LEU A 9 43.23 2.77 25.69
C LEU A 9 42.09 1.87 25.21
N ALA A 10 41.00 1.78 25.98
CA ALA A 10 39.79 1.09 25.58
C ALA A 10 39.08 1.92 24.49
N LEU A 11 39.15 1.44 23.25
CA LEU A 11 38.44 2.01 22.11
C LEU A 11 36.97 1.54 22.19
N PRO A 12 35.95 2.42 22.31
CA PRO A 12 34.56 1.98 22.26
C PRO A 12 34.21 1.64 20.81
N LEU A 13 33.98 0.36 20.54
CA LEU A 13 33.33 -0.10 19.31
C LEU A 13 31.88 0.43 19.31
N PHE A 14 31.65 1.50 18.59
CA PHE A 14 30.28 1.89 18.21
C PHE A 14 29.73 0.87 17.21
N LEU A 15 29.01 -0.14 17.73
CA LEU A 15 28.12 -0.96 16.93
C LEU A 15 26.97 -0.08 16.44
N TRP A 16 27.07 0.42 15.23
CA TRP A 16 25.97 1.01 14.51
C TRP A 16 24.98 -0.13 14.19
N ALA A 17 24.08 -0.41 15.12
CA ALA A 17 22.93 -1.24 14.85
C ALA A 17 22.04 -0.50 13.83
N CYS A 18 22.10 -0.92 12.57
CA CYS A 18 21.08 -0.61 11.59
C CYS A 18 19.76 -1.17 12.11
N SER A 19 18.96 -0.32 12.76
CA SER A 19 17.59 -0.62 13.12
C SER A 19 16.73 -0.55 11.85
N SER A 20 16.74 -1.60 11.05
CA SER A 20 15.64 -1.86 10.14
C SER A 20 14.46 -2.26 11.03
N SER A 21 13.50 -1.35 11.17
CA SER A 21 12.24 -1.65 11.85
C SER A 21 11.55 -2.79 11.09
N PRO A 22 11.47 -4.01 11.63
CA PRO A 22 10.55 -4.97 11.05
C PRO A 22 9.14 -4.43 11.32
N ASP A 23 8.26 -4.52 10.33
CA ASP A 23 6.82 -4.36 10.53
C ASP A 23 6.43 -5.10 11.81
N LYS A 24 5.96 -4.34 12.80
CA LYS A 24 5.62 -4.89 14.11
C LYS A 24 4.35 -5.72 13.96
N GLY A 25 4.51 -6.99 13.58
CA GLY A 25 3.50 -7.99 13.85
C GLY A 25 3.41 -8.15 15.37
N THR A 26 2.30 -7.78 15.96
CA THR A 26 2.00 -8.06 17.37
C THR A 26 1.76 -9.55 17.50
N VAL A 27 2.60 -10.21 18.32
CA VAL A 27 2.37 -11.61 18.69
C VAL A 27 1.35 -11.62 19.83
N SER A 28 0.21 -12.28 19.62
CA SER A 28 -0.79 -12.47 20.68
C SER A 28 -0.25 -13.37 21.80
N LYS A 29 -0.86 -13.32 23.00
CA LYS A 29 -0.48 -14.19 24.14
C LYS A 29 -0.61 -15.70 23.84
N SER A 30 -1.32 -16.07 22.78
CA SER A 30 -1.45 -17.44 22.28
C SER A 30 -0.34 -17.86 21.30
N GLY A 31 0.60 -16.97 20.98
CA GLY A 31 1.68 -17.26 20.02
C GLY A 31 1.26 -17.13 18.55
N GLU A 32 0.02 -16.74 18.26
CA GLU A 32 -0.43 -16.42 16.91
C GLU A 32 0.06 -15.04 16.52
N ILE A 33 0.67 -14.96 15.35
CA ILE A 33 1.05 -13.68 14.75
C ILE A 33 -0.23 -13.06 14.20
N GLU A 34 -0.85 -12.15 14.95
CA GLU A 34 -1.89 -11.27 14.43
C GLU A 34 -1.26 -10.32 13.39
N ARG A 35 -1.13 -10.81 12.18
CA ARG A 35 -0.96 -9.96 11.03
C ARG A 35 -2.35 -9.49 10.65
N GLU A 36 -2.70 -8.31 11.08
CA GLU A 36 -3.85 -7.58 10.53
C GLU A 36 -3.51 -7.19 9.10
N TRP A 37 -3.64 -8.16 8.18
CA TRP A 37 -3.50 -7.94 6.76
C TRP A 37 -4.80 -7.34 6.25
N ILE A 38 -4.87 -6.02 6.28
CA ILE A 38 -5.93 -5.32 5.56
C ILE A 38 -5.58 -5.42 4.08
N GLU A 39 -6.11 -6.44 3.42
CA GLU A 39 -5.92 -6.63 1.98
C GLU A 39 -6.84 -5.71 1.18
N GLU A 40 -7.98 -5.37 1.75
CA GLU A 40 -9.01 -4.55 1.13
C GLU A 40 -9.85 -3.86 2.20
N GLY A 41 -10.12 -2.57 2.00
CA GLY A 41 -10.98 -1.81 2.91
C GLY A 41 -10.51 -0.39 3.17
N VAL A 42 -11.29 0.30 4.01
CA VAL A 42 -11.03 1.69 4.39
C VAL A 42 -10.67 1.72 5.87
N THR A 43 -9.49 2.23 6.17
CA THR A 43 -9.02 2.48 7.54
C THR A 43 -9.13 3.95 7.89
N LYS A 44 -8.73 4.33 9.10
CA LYS A 44 -8.68 5.73 9.52
C LYS A 44 -7.82 6.60 8.58
N HIS A 45 -6.68 6.09 8.09
CA HIS A 45 -5.70 6.88 7.34
C HIS A 45 -5.55 6.49 5.87
N TYR A 46 -5.98 5.27 5.50
CA TYR A 46 -5.72 4.71 4.19
C TYR A 46 -6.94 4.00 3.61
N VAL A 47 -6.98 3.96 2.29
CA VAL A 47 -7.82 3.06 1.50
C VAL A 47 -6.91 2.00 0.91
N PHE A 48 -7.27 0.72 1.09
CA PHE A 48 -6.58 -0.43 0.52
C PHE A 48 -7.49 -1.10 -0.49
N ALA A 49 -6.96 -1.41 -1.66
CA ALA A 49 -7.70 -2.13 -2.68
C ALA A 49 -6.85 -3.27 -3.25
N ARG A 50 -7.47 -4.43 -3.35
CA ARG A 50 -6.90 -5.61 -3.97
C ARG A 50 -7.31 -5.68 -5.43
N GLY A 51 -6.39 -6.11 -6.30
CA GLY A 51 -6.67 -6.39 -7.69
C GLY A 51 -6.03 -7.69 -8.13
N ILE A 52 -6.69 -8.37 -9.06
CA ILE A 52 -6.25 -9.64 -9.63
C ILE A 52 -6.13 -9.46 -11.13
N GLY A 53 -5.03 -9.96 -11.69
CA GLY A 53 -4.78 -10.02 -13.14
C GLY A 53 -4.42 -11.42 -13.57
N ALA A 54 -5.18 -11.98 -14.50
CA ALA A 54 -4.86 -13.24 -15.12
C ALA A 54 -3.73 -13.06 -16.14
N ALA A 55 -2.89 -14.09 -16.27
CA ALA A 55 -1.88 -14.12 -17.33
C ALA A 55 -2.51 -14.60 -18.66
N ASP A 56 -2.09 -13.97 -19.75
CA ASP A 56 -2.44 -14.46 -21.09
C ASP A 56 -1.58 -15.68 -21.43
N GLN A 57 -2.17 -16.86 -21.39
CA GLN A 57 -1.50 -18.12 -21.62
C GLN A 57 -1.12 -18.35 -23.11
N THR A 58 -1.59 -17.49 -24.02
CA THR A 58 -1.20 -17.55 -25.45
C THR A 58 0.18 -16.95 -25.69
N LEU A 59 0.70 -16.17 -24.74
CA LEU A 59 2.05 -15.60 -24.79
C LEU A 59 3.08 -16.65 -24.40
N GLU A 60 4.04 -16.94 -25.30
CA GLU A 60 5.11 -17.92 -25.05
C GLU A 60 6.08 -17.43 -23.98
N ASN A 61 6.38 -16.13 -23.95
CA ASN A 61 7.35 -15.53 -23.04
C ASN A 61 6.76 -15.31 -21.64
N LYS A 62 7.33 -16.00 -20.65
CA LYS A 62 6.91 -15.87 -19.24
C LYS A 62 6.96 -14.43 -18.72
N THR A 63 7.99 -13.65 -19.08
CA THR A 63 8.11 -12.25 -18.63
C THR A 63 6.97 -11.39 -19.19
N GLN A 64 6.53 -11.65 -20.44
CA GLN A 64 5.39 -10.95 -21.02
C GLN A 64 4.09 -11.34 -20.31
N ARG A 65 3.87 -12.63 -20.02
CA ARG A 65 2.72 -13.08 -19.23
C ARG A 65 2.65 -12.39 -17.87
N MET A 66 3.77 -12.37 -17.15
CA MET A 66 3.84 -11.72 -15.86
C MET A 66 3.65 -10.19 -15.95
N ALA A 67 4.21 -9.54 -16.96
CA ALA A 67 4.05 -8.09 -17.12
C ALA A 67 2.60 -7.71 -17.43
N THR A 68 1.92 -8.45 -18.30
CA THR A 68 0.51 -8.21 -18.64
C THR A 68 -0.42 -8.48 -17.48
N SER A 69 -0.24 -9.59 -16.75
CA SER A 69 -1.05 -9.92 -15.58
C SER A 69 -0.87 -8.89 -14.45
N ARG A 70 0.37 -8.41 -14.24
CA ARG A 70 0.63 -7.35 -13.25
C ARG A 70 -0.08 -6.05 -13.61
N ASN A 71 -0.02 -5.64 -14.87
CA ASN A 71 -0.72 -4.43 -15.31
C ASN A 71 -2.25 -4.57 -15.17
N ALA A 72 -2.81 -5.73 -15.54
CA ALA A 72 -4.23 -6.01 -15.35
C ALA A 72 -4.62 -5.96 -13.85
N ALA A 73 -3.80 -6.54 -12.96
CA ALA A 73 -4.03 -6.49 -11.52
C ALA A 73 -4.02 -5.05 -10.97
N ILE A 74 -3.10 -4.19 -11.43
CA ILE A 74 -3.06 -2.78 -11.03
C ILE A 74 -4.34 -2.06 -11.45
N VAL A 75 -4.76 -2.21 -12.71
CA VAL A 75 -5.99 -1.57 -13.22
C VAL A 75 -7.22 -2.06 -12.46
N ASN A 76 -7.31 -3.35 -12.18
CA ASN A 76 -8.39 -3.92 -11.40
C ASN A 76 -8.40 -3.38 -9.95
N ALA A 77 -7.22 -3.27 -9.30
CA ALA A 77 -7.10 -2.69 -7.97
C ALA A 77 -7.51 -1.20 -7.95
N GLN A 78 -7.14 -0.43 -8.98
CA GLN A 78 -7.52 0.98 -9.11
C GLN A 78 -9.04 1.14 -9.28
N TYR A 79 -9.68 0.26 -10.05
CA TYR A 79 -11.13 0.24 -10.20
C TYR A 79 -11.84 -0.06 -8.86
N ASN A 80 -11.37 -1.07 -8.12
CA ASN A 80 -11.89 -1.42 -6.82
C ASN A 80 -11.69 -0.27 -5.81
N MET A 81 -10.52 0.38 -5.83
CA MET A 81 -10.25 1.55 -5.01
C MET A 81 -11.21 2.71 -5.30
N LEU A 82 -11.45 3.02 -6.57
CA LEU A 82 -12.42 4.04 -6.95
C LEU A 82 -13.83 3.71 -6.45
N SER A 83 -14.25 2.45 -6.56
CA SER A 83 -15.55 1.97 -6.06
C SER A 83 -15.69 2.19 -4.55
N MET A 84 -14.65 1.87 -3.77
CA MET A 84 -14.65 2.11 -2.32
C MET A 84 -14.69 3.60 -1.99
N ILE A 85 -13.93 4.43 -2.70
CA ILE A 85 -13.90 5.89 -2.49
C ILE A 85 -15.26 6.50 -2.78
N LYS A 86 -15.93 6.08 -3.84
CA LYS A 86 -17.31 6.52 -4.18
C LYS A 86 -18.31 6.24 -3.07
N GLY A 87 -18.14 5.14 -2.33
CA GLY A 87 -18.96 4.76 -1.18
C GLY A 87 -18.71 5.57 0.09
N LEU A 88 -17.69 6.45 0.13
CA LEU A 88 -17.42 7.28 1.30
C LEU A 88 -18.35 8.50 1.36
N LYS A 89 -18.50 9.06 2.58
CA LYS A 89 -19.24 10.30 2.80
C LYS A 89 -18.31 11.49 2.94
N LEU A 90 -18.71 12.61 2.36
CA LEU A 90 -18.07 13.91 2.57
C LEU A 90 -18.57 14.58 3.84
N GLU A 91 -17.83 15.54 4.36
CA GLU A 91 -18.33 16.49 5.36
C GLU A 91 -19.58 17.18 4.78
N GLY A 92 -20.71 17.05 5.50
CA GLY A 92 -22.04 17.47 4.99
C GLY A 92 -22.94 16.32 4.56
N GLY A 93 -22.46 15.05 4.62
CA GLY A 93 -23.28 13.84 4.44
C GLY A 93 -23.54 13.43 3.00
N ILE A 94 -22.99 14.14 2.02
CA ILE A 94 -23.09 13.81 0.59
C ILE A 94 -22.14 12.65 0.28
N MET A 95 -22.58 11.69 -0.54
CA MET A 95 -21.70 10.62 -1.03
C MET A 95 -20.69 11.17 -2.02
N VAL A 96 -19.44 10.65 -1.97
CA VAL A 96 -18.38 11.01 -2.92
C VAL A 96 -18.84 10.75 -4.36
N GLU A 97 -19.54 9.67 -4.63
CA GLU A 97 -20.10 9.36 -5.95
C GLU A 97 -20.89 10.54 -6.53
N LYS A 98 -21.79 11.13 -5.73
CA LYS A 98 -22.60 12.28 -6.15
C LYS A 98 -21.77 13.52 -6.45
N ALA A 99 -20.73 13.77 -5.66
CA ALA A 99 -19.80 14.87 -5.91
C ALA A 99 -19.03 14.69 -7.23
N LEU A 100 -18.55 13.46 -7.49
CA LEU A 100 -17.82 13.14 -8.73
C LEU A 100 -18.72 13.18 -9.98
N GLU A 101 -20.01 12.89 -9.86
CA GLU A 101 -20.97 13.03 -10.97
C GLU A 101 -21.23 14.50 -11.35
N THR A 102 -21.19 15.39 -10.37
CA THR A 102 -21.50 16.82 -10.58
C THR A 102 -20.28 17.66 -10.93
N ASP A 103 -19.08 17.22 -10.56
CA ASP A 103 -17.81 17.92 -10.80
C ASP A 103 -16.81 17.05 -11.58
N SER A 104 -16.74 17.26 -12.88
CA SER A 104 -15.83 16.52 -13.76
C SER A 104 -14.34 16.83 -13.53
N ALA A 105 -14.01 18.03 -13.05
CA ALA A 105 -12.64 18.40 -12.72
C ALA A 105 -12.17 17.66 -11.47
N LEU A 106 -13.04 17.57 -10.45
CA LEU A 106 -12.81 16.77 -9.26
C LEU A 106 -12.66 15.29 -9.62
N ALA A 107 -13.55 14.75 -10.47
CA ALA A 107 -13.47 13.36 -10.93
C ALA A 107 -12.13 13.05 -11.61
N THR A 108 -11.65 13.93 -12.49
CA THR A 108 -10.35 13.79 -13.16
C THR A 108 -9.19 13.84 -12.16
N THR A 109 -9.26 14.73 -11.18
CA THR A 109 -8.24 14.86 -10.14
C THR A 109 -8.16 13.60 -9.26
N ILE A 110 -9.30 13.04 -8.87
CA ILE A 110 -9.37 11.83 -8.07
C ILE A 110 -8.85 10.61 -8.85
N ASP A 111 -9.19 10.50 -10.14
CA ASP A 111 -8.65 9.45 -11.01
C ASP A 111 -7.11 9.51 -11.08
N ALA A 112 -6.53 10.71 -11.22
CA ALA A 112 -5.08 10.90 -11.20
C ALA A 112 -4.45 10.48 -9.85
N VAL A 113 -5.10 10.82 -8.73
CA VAL A 113 -4.65 10.43 -7.38
C VAL A 113 -4.68 8.92 -7.19
N ILE A 114 -5.74 8.24 -7.67
CA ILE A 114 -5.87 6.78 -7.62
C ILE A 114 -4.79 6.10 -8.46
N LYS A 115 -4.48 6.62 -9.64
CA LYS A 115 -3.38 6.12 -10.49
C LYS A 115 -2.01 6.26 -9.82
N GLY A 116 -1.85 7.21 -8.90
CA GLY A 116 -0.67 7.39 -8.07
C GLY A 116 -0.65 6.53 -6.79
N ALA A 117 -1.62 5.63 -6.57
CA ALA A 117 -1.67 4.78 -5.40
C ALA A 117 -0.45 3.86 -5.32
N GLN A 118 0.05 3.64 -4.10
CA GLN A 118 1.25 2.87 -3.85
C GLN A 118 0.96 1.36 -3.86
N VAL A 119 1.74 0.59 -4.61
CA VAL A 119 1.74 -0.87 -4.52
C VAL A 119 2.45 -1.28 -3.22
N VAL A 120 1.73 -1.93 -2.32
CA VAL A 120 2.26 -2.40 -1.02
C VAL A 120 2.51 -3.89 -0.99
N ARG A 121 1.86 -4.65 -1.88
CA ARG A 121 2.02 -6.10 -1.98
C ARG A 121 1.87 -6.55 -3.43
N THR A 122 2.67 -7.53 -3.83
CA THR A 122 2.55 -8.22 -5.12
C THR A 122 2.77 -9.70 -4.88
N GLU A 123 1.84 -10.52 -5.32
CA GLU A 123 1.92 -11.98 -5.27
C GLU A 123 1.70 -12.55 -6.67
N TRP A 124 2.34 -13.68 -6.91
CA TRP A 124 2.24 -14.39 -8.18
C TRP A 124 1.59 -15.72 -7.97
N THR A 125 0.69 -16.07 -8.88
CA THR A 125 0.07 -17.40 -8.93
C THR A 125 0.92 -18.36 -9.76
N ASN A 126 0.66 -19.66 -9.65
CA ASN A 126 1.43 -20.69 -10.35
C ASN A 126 1.31 -20.60 -11.88
N ASP A 127 0.27 -19.96 -12.39
CA ASP A 127 -0.04 -19.73 -13.80
C ASP A 127 0.40 -18.36 -14.31
N ASP A 128 1.37 -17.72 -13.65
CA ASP A 128 1.89 -16.38 -13.95
C ASP A 128 0.85 -15.23 -13.78
N GLY A 129 -0.29 -15.50 -13.13
CA GLY A 129 -1.24 -14.47 -12.71
C GLY A 129 -0.67 -13.63 -11.58
N CYS A 130 -1.23 -12.44 -11.36
CA CYS A 130 -0.76 -11.49 -10.36
C CYS A 130 -1.88 -11.03 -9.44
N VAL A 131 -1.59 -10.95 -8.14
CA VAL A 131 -2.42 -10.29 -7.14
C VAL A 131 -1.67 -9.09 -6.60
N ILE A 132 -2.31 -7.92 -6.59
CA ILE A 132 -1.72 -6.68 -6.10
C ILE A 132 -2.61 -6.08 -5.02
N VAL A 133 -1.98 -5.48 -4.01
CA VAL A 133 -2.66 -4.60 -3.06
C VAL A 133 -2.10 -3.19 -3.24
N LEU A 134 -3.00 -2.26 -3.52
CA LEU A 134 -2.72 -0.82 -3.56
C LEU A 134 -3.10 -0.17 -2.25
N ARG A 135 -2.36 0.86 -1.88
CA ARG A 135 -2.63 1.73 -0.73
C ARG A 135 -2.69 3.17 -1.18
N LEU A 136 -3.73 3.88 -0.76
CA LEU A 136 -3.89 5.32 -0.97
C LEU A 136 -4.15 6.02 0.36
N SER A 137 -3.43 7.11 0.63
CA SER A 137 -3.64 7.92 1.83
C SER A 137 -4.92 8.75 1.69
N LYS A 138 -5.76 8.79 2.73
CA LYS A 138 -6.91 9.71 2.81
C LYS A 138 -6.47 11.18 2.76
N ASP A 139 -5.26 11.52 3.23
CA ASP A 139 -4.71 12.87 3.11
C ASP A 139 -4.47 13.27 1.65
N ALA A 140 -4.12 12.33 0.77
CA ALA A 140 -4.02 12.61 -0.66
C ALA A 140 -5.38 12.94 -1.27
N LEU A 141 -6.44 12.24 -0.86
CA LEU A 141 -7.82 12.55 -1.26
C LEU A 141 -8.29 13.90 -0.72
N LYS A 142 -7.97 14.22 0.54
CA LYS A 142 -8.30 15.54 1.13
C LYS A 142 -7.60 16.69 0.38
N LYS A 143 -6.31 16.53 0.03
CA LYS A 143 -5.55 17.50 -0.78
C LYS A 143 -6.11 17.65 -2.19
N ALA A 144 -6.72 16.62 -2.73
CA ALA A 144 -7.39 16.63 -4.04
C ALA A 144 -8.80 17.24 -4.01
N GLY A 145 -9.30 17.67 -2.85
CA GLY A 145 -10.59 18.34 -2.69
C GLY A 145 -11.69 17.49 -2.06
N LEU A 146 -11.44 16.21 -1.73
CA LEU A 146 -12.41 15.35 -1.04
C LEU A 146 -12.29 15.48 0.47
N GLN A 147 -13.18 16.24 1.11
CA GLN A 147 -13.30 16.32 2.57
C GLN A 147 -14.11 15.12 3.09
N ILE A 148 -13.42 13.99 3.30
CA ILE A 148 -14.03 12.73 3.72
C ILE A 148 -14.23 12.76 5.23
N THR A 149 -15.44 12.36 5.68
CA THR A 149 -15.75 12.15 7.11
C THR A 149 -15.05 10.86 7.57
N ASP A 150 -14.42 10.90 8.76
CA ASP A 150 -13.80 9.74 9.41
C ASP A 150 -14.83 8.82 10.04
#